data_4f1e06bc27f1bc45aea58e0c0150f2d9
#
_entry.id   4f1e06bc27f1bc45aea58e0c0150f2d9
#
_cell.length_a   1.000
_cell.length_b   1.000
_cell.length_c   1.000
_cell.angle_alpha   90.00
_cell.angle_beta   90.00
_cell.angle_gamma   90.00
#
_symmetry.space_group_name_H-M   'P 1'
#
loop_
_entity.id
_entity.type
_entity.pdbx_description
1 polymer ?
#
loop_
_entity_poly.entity_id
_entity_poly.type
_entity_poly.pdbx_seq_one_letter_code
_entity_poly.pdbx_strand_id
1 'polypeptide(L)'
;FFFDASTTVVTRGKLEMYNKMEKPLPDGWALNKDGHASNDAPDVLANIVAKNGGGIMPLGGNTEQLGSHKGYGYGMLCEIFSSILSMGATSNYCMTGGKGNICHGFMAINPAFFGDPAAIKEHFSTYLQELRESPKADGQERIYTHGEKEFEACQRVKAEGVSVNEKTYAEMEMIAEFTGTSQYLPSYL
;
A
#
# COMPACT_ATOMS: atom_id res chain seq x y z
N PHE A 1 -9.37 15.07 2.46
CA PHE A 1 -8.03 14.47 2.59
C PHE A 1 -8.17 13.01 3.06
N PHE A 2 -7.65 12.09 2.28
CA PHE A 2 -7.69 10.66 2.58
C PHE A 2 -6.30 10.07 2.33
N PHE A 3 -5.56 9.83 3.40
CA PHE A 3 -4.20 9.29 3.33
C PHE A 3 -4.24 7.78 3.59
N ASP A 4 -3.82 7.02 2.60
CA ASP A 4 -3.63 5.57 2.67
C ASP A 4 -2.25 5.23 2.13
N ALA A 5 -1.38 4.72 2.97
CA ALA A 5 -0.02 4.37 2.59
C ALA A 5 0.56 3.25 3.44
N SER A 6 1.33 2.37 2.80
CA SER A 6 2.24 1.50 3.53
C SER A 6 3.50 2.27 3.95
N THR A 7 4.23 1.73 4.91
CA THR A 7 5.52 2.28 5.36
C THR A 7 6.72 1.79 4.53
N THR A 8 6.42 1.10 3.41
CA THR A 8 7.39 0.59 2.44
C THR A 8 7.32 1.38 1.13
N VAL A 9 8.38 1.35 0.34
CA VAL A 9 8.43 2.04 -0.98
C VAL A 9 7.32 1.56 -1.92
N VAL A 10 6.87 0.33 -1.73
CA VAL A 10 5.82 -0.31 -2.52
C VAL A 10 5.10 -1.36 -1.67
N THR A 11 3.83 -1.63 -1.96
CA THR A 11 3.07 -2.68 -1.26
C THR A 11 3.41 -4.08 -1.81
N ARG A 12 3.20 -5.12 -0.99
CA ARG A 12 3.31 -6.51 -1.44
C ARG A 12 2.39 -6.81 -2.63
N GLY A 13 1.15 -6.32 -2.60
CA GLY A 13 0.21 -6.49 -3.72
C GLY A 13 0.74 -5.93 -5.04
N LYS A 14 1.58 -4.88 -5.01
CA LYS A 14 2.22 -4.37 -6.21
C LYS A 14 3.26 -5.36 -6.77
N LEU A 15 4.02 -6.03 -5.90
CA LEU A 15 4.94 -7.11 -6.32
C LEU A 15 4.16 -8.28 -6.94
N GLU A 16 3.04 -8.66 -6.33
CA GLU A 16 2.16 -9.73 -6.84
C GLU A 16 1.60 -9.38 -8.22
N MET A 17 1.21 -8.11 -8.44
CA MET A 17 0.78 -7.65 -9.77
C MET A 17 1.91 -7.71 -10.80
N TYR A 18 3.13 -7.30 -10.45
CA TYR A 18 4.29 -7.41 -11.33
C TYR A 18 4.60 -8.86 -11.66
N ASN A 19 4.53 -9.75 -10.68
CA ASN A 19 4.68 -11.19 -10.88
C ASN A 19 3.61 -11.76 -11.85
N LYS A 20 2.33 -11.41 -11.65
CA LYS A 20 1.25 -11.83 -12.56
C LYS A 20 1.44 -11.33 -13.99
N MET A 21 1.98 -10.13 -14.15
CA MET A 21 2.28 -9.53 -15.45
C MET A 21 3.64 -9.97 -16.04
N GLU A 22 4.40 -10.81 -15.33
CA GLU A 22 5.74 -11.27 -15.72
C GLU A 22 6.72 -10.11 -15.97
N LYS A 23 6.57 -9.04 -15.20
CA LYS A 23 7.43 -7.86 -15.27
C LYS A 23 8.49 -7.88 -14.17
N PRO A 24 9.73 -7.47 -14.48
CA PRO A 24 10.75 -7.29 -13.45
C PRO A 24 10.35 -6.16 -12.50
N LEU A 25 10.71 -6.30 -11.22
CA LEU A 25 10.52 -5.24 -10.25
C LEU A 25 11.44 -4.05 -10.58
N PRO A 26 10.98 -2.81 -10.40
CA PRO A 26 11.85 -1.64 -10.47
C PRO A 26 12.97 -1.70 -9.43
N ASP A 27 14.09 -1.07 -9.75
CA ASP A 27 15.22 -0.93 -8.83
C ASP A 27 14.81 -0.22 -7.54
N GLY A 28 15.40 -0.66 -6.42
CA GLY A 28 15.16 -0.07 -5.11
C GLY A 28 13.85 -0.49 -4.42
N TRP A 29 13.09 -1.41 -5.01
CA TRP A 29 11.86 -1.91 -4.38
C TRP A 29 12.09 -3.02 -3.38
N ALA A 30 13.03 -3.92 -3.65
CA ALA A 30 13.19 -5.12 -2.85
C ALA A 30 14.64 -5.62 -2.78
N LEU A 31 14.90 -6.41 -1.73
CA LEU A 31 16.11 -7.21 -1.56
C LEU A 31 15.78 -8.71 -1.67
N ASN A 32 16.73 -9.48 -2.19
CA ASN A 32 16.70 -10.93 -2.08
C ASN A 32 17.09 -11.39 -0.65
N LYS A 33 17.03 -12.69 -0.39
CA LYS A 33 17.35 -13.28 0.92
C LYS A 33 18.78 -12.96 1.44
N ASP A 34 19.71 -12.67 0.54
CA ASP A 34 21.10 -12.38 0.86
C ASP A 34 21.37 -10.87 1.06
N GLY A 35 20.32 -10.04 1.00
CA GLY A 35 20.39 -8.60 1.21
C GLY A 35 20.82 -7.80 -0.02
N HIS A 36 20.84 -8.40 -1.21
CA HIS A 36 21.15 -7.70 -2.45
C HIS A 36 19.87 -7.20 -3.14
N ALA A 37 19.99 -6.05 -3.85
CA ALA A 37 18.88 -5.54 -4.66
C ALA A 37 18.39 -6.61 -5.65
N SER A 38 17.08 -6.75 -5.80
CA SER A 38 16.46 -7.77 -6.63
C SER A 38 15.30 -7.20 -7.44
N ASN A 39 15.28 -7.58 -8.73
CA ASN A 39 14.19 -7.31 -9.67
C ASN A 39 13.33 -8.57 -9.91
N ASP A 40 13.61 -9.67 -9.23
CA ASP A 40 12.93 -10.96 -9.37
C ASP A 40 11.71 -11.04 -8.44
N ALA A 41 10.52 -10.75 -8.96
CA ALA A 41 9.28 -10.78 -8.19
C ALA A 41 8.95 -12.17 -7.59
N PRO A 42 9.05 -13.30 -8.34
CA PRO A 42 8.87 -14.64 -7.80
C PRO A 42 9.76 -14.94 -6.60
N ASP A 43 11.07 -14.69 -6.70
CA ASP A 43 12.03 -14.96 -5.63
C ASP A 43 11.73 -14.10 -4.39
N VAL A 44 11.53 -12.80 -4.57
CA VAL A 44 11.22 -11.88 -3.45
C VAL A 44 9.92 -12.29 -2.74
N LEU A 45 8.87 -12.62 -3.48
CA LEU A 45 7.60 -13.05 -2.89
C LEU A 45 7.74 -14.38 -2.13
N ALA A 46 8.48 -15.34 -2.67
CA ALA A 46 8.77 -16.60 -1.99
C ALA A 46 9.54 -16.38 -0.67
N ASN A 47 10.53 -15.50 -0.67
CA ASN A 47 11.32 -15.14 0.49
C ASN A 47 10.49 -14.43 1.58
N ILE A 48 9.57 -13.55 1.20
CA ILE A 48 8.61 -12.91 2.12
C ILE A 48 7.72 -13.96 2.81
N VAL A 49 7.20 -14.91 2.06
CA VAL A 49 6.35 -15.98 2.61
C VAL A 49 7.14 -16.90 3.54
N ALA A 50 8.34 -17.29 3.12
CA ALA A 50 9.22 -18.16 3.89
C ALA A 50 9.87 -17.47 5.10
N LYS A 51 9.83 -16.12 5.16
CA LYS A 51 10.51 -15.30 6.19
C LYS A 51 12.00 -15.64 6.35
N ASN A 52 12.69 -15.88 5.24
CA ASN A 52 14.09 -16.31 5.20
C ASN A 52 15.08 -15.19 4.84
N GLY A 53 14.67 -13.94 4.98
CA GLY A 53 15.47 -12.75 4.69
C GLY A 53 15.02 -12.01 3.43
N GLY A 54 15.59 -10.83 3.20
CA GLY A 54 15.17 -9.93 2.13
C GLY A 54 13.81 -9.32 2.36
N GLY A 55 13.18 -8.83 1.31
CA GLY A 55 11.83 -8.25 1.34
C GLY A 55 11.75 -6.86 0.73
N ILE A 56 10.63 -6.20 0.97
CA ILE A 56 10.34 -4.86 0.45
C ILE A 56 11.07 -3.80 1.27
N MET A 57 11.64 -2.81 0.59
CA MET A 57 12.34 -1.70 1.21
C MET A 57 11.42 -0.78 2.00
N PRO A 58 11.86 -0.18 3.11
CA PRO A 58 11.14 0.90 3.77
C PRO A 58 11.10 2.14 2.89
N LEU A 59 10.19 3.07 3.15
CA LEU A 59 10.21 4.41 2.55
C LEU A 59 11.61 5.03 2.73
N GLY A 60 12.19 5.55 1.64
CA GLY A 60 13.57 5.99 1.58
C GLY A 60 14.55 4.91 1.05
N GLY A 61 14.06 3.70 0.74
CA GLY A 61 14.85 2.67 0.06
C GLY A 61 15.88 1.98 0.96
N ASN A 62 17.07 1.67 0.40
CA ASN A 62 18.09 0.84 1.04
C ASN A 62 19.26 1.60 1.65
N THR A 63 19.25 2.93 1.61
CA THR A 63 20.35 3.75 2.13
C THR A 63 19.86 4.81 3.11
N GLU A 64 20.67 5.11 4.08
CA GLU A 64 20.41 6.18 5.03
C GLU A 64 20.34 7.56 4.35
N GLN A 65 21.13 7.78 3.32
CA GLN A 65 21.14 9.02 2.53
C GLN A 65 19.79 9.30 1.85
N LEU A 66 19.05 8.26 1.49
CA LEU A 66 17.70 8.37 0.95
C LEU A 66 16.61 8.40 2.02
N GLY A 67 17.00 8.33 3.30
CA GLY A 67 16.09 8.43 4.42
C GLY A 67 15.39 7.12 4.81
N SER A 68 15.98 5.95 4.50
CA SER A 68 15.41 4.63 4.85
C SER A 68 15.11 4.48 6.35
N HIS A 69 15.96 5.06 7.22
CA HIS A 69 15.74 5.08 8.67
C HIS A 69 14.42 5.79 9.06
N LYS A 70 13.96 6.78 8.27
CA LYS A 70 12.68 7.47 8.52
C LYS A 70 11.50 6.54 8.21
N GLY A 71 11.52 5.88 7.06
CA GLY A 71 10.49 4.89 6.70
C GLY A 71 10.44 3.73 7.67
N TYR A 72 11.61 3.23 8.10
CA TYR A 72 11.69 2.22 9.15
C TYR A 72 11.08 2.72 10.47
N GLY A 73 11.36 3.96 10.87
CA GLY A 73 10.76 4.59 12.05
C GLY A 73 9.24 4.69 11.98
N TYR A 74 8.68 5.05 10.83
CA TYR A 74 7.22 5.04 10.62
C TYR A 74 6.63 3.63 10.74
N GLY A 75 7.34 2.60 10.25
CA GLY A 75 6.95 1.20 10.46
C GLY A 75 6.94 0.83 11.94
N MET A 76 7.94 1.27 12.71
CA MET A 76 7.97 1.06 14.16
C MET A 76 6.82 1.76 14.88
N LEU A 77 6.43 2.98 14.47
CA LEU A 77 5.26 3.65 15.04
C LEU A 77 3.97 2.86 14.79
N CYS A 78 3.79 2.34 13.57
CA CYS A 78 2.65 1.46 13.29
C CYS A 78 2.65 0.22 14.17
N GLU A 79 3.80 -0.40 14.37
CA GLU A 79 3.98 -1.56 15.25
C GLU A 79 3.65 -1.23 16.71
N ILE A 80 4.12 -0.09 17.22
CA ILE A 80 3.84 0.36 18.60
C ILE A 80 2.34 0.53 18.81
N PHE A 81 1.66 1.26 17.92
CA PHE A 81 0.24 1.57 18.08
C PHE A 81 -0.71 0.40 17.75
N SER A 82 -0.23 -0.64 17.11
CA SER A 82 -1.02 -1.84 16.85
C SER A 82 -0.66 -2.99 17.80
N SER A 83 0.48 -3.63 17.60
CA SER A 83 0.82 -4.88 18.31
C SER A 83 1.43 -4.68 19.70
N ILE A 84 2.32 -3.69 19.87
CA ILE A 84 3.01 -3.50 21.15
C ILE A 84 2.02 -3.05 22.24
N LEU A 85 1.25 -2.00 22.00
CA LEU A 85 0.28 -1.51 22.99
C LEU A 85 -0.87 -2.47 23.27
N SER A 86 -1.22 -3.34 22.32
CA SER A 86 -2.23 -4.39 22.51
C SER A 86 -1.67 -5.68 23.12
N MET A 87 -0.35 -5.77 23.34
CA MET A 87 0.36 -7.01 23.72
C MET A 87 0.13 -8.16 22.73
N GLY A 88 -0.13 -7.84 21.47
CA GLY A 88 -0.34 -8.78 20.39
C GLY A 88 0.95 -9.21 19.70
N ALA A 89 0.81 -10.05 18.65
CA ALA A 89 1.96 -10.49 17.87
C ALA A 89 2.53 -9.34 17.05
N THR A 90 3.85 -9.13 17.15
CA THR A 90 4.55 -8.20 16.27
C THR A 90 4.64 -8.75 14.84
N SER A 91 4.92 -7.88 13.85
CA SER A 91 4.95 -8.25 12.43
C SER A 91 5.86 -9.44 12.10
N ASN A 92 6.93 -9.64 12.90
CA ASN A 92 7.82 -10.81 12.77
C ASN A 92 7.07 -12.15 12.97
N TYR A 93 6.03 -12.15 13.79
CA TYR A 93 5.25 -13.33 14.16
C TYR A 93 3.87 -13.39 13.52
N CYS A 94 3.47 -12.35 12.76
CA CYS A 94 2.26 -12.39 11.98
C CYS A 94 2.34 -13.46 10.88
N MET A 95 1.20 -14.06 10.55
CA MET A 95 1.09 -15.08 9.49
C MET A 95 2.02 -16.28 9.68
N THR A 96 2.29 -16.66 10.92
CA THR A 96 3.10 -17.84 11.27
C THR A 96 2.26 -18.95 11.86
N GLY A 97 2.62 -20.21 11.61
CA GLY A 97 1.94 -21.39 12.17
C GLY A 97 0.47 -21.48 11.76
N GLY A 98 0.09 -21.01 10.58
CA GLY A 98 -1.29 -21.04 10.08
C GLY A 98 -2.25 -20.03 10.75
N LYS A 99 -1.72 -19.12 11.57
CA LYS A 99 -2.50 -18.07 12.26
C LYS A 99 -2.19 -16.71 11.67
N GLY A 100 -3.22 -15.87 11.47
CA GLY A 100 -3.07 -14.50 10.99
C GLY A 100 -2.31 -13.64 12.02
N ASN A 101 -2.80 -13.58 13.25
CA ASN A 101 -2.23 -12.78 14.34
C ASN A 101 -1.95 -11.32 13.93
N ILE A 102 -2.87 -10.70 13.20
CA ILE A 102 -2.74 -9.31 12.74
C ILE A 102 -3.39 -8.41 13.79
N CYS A 103 -2.66 -7.39 14.22
CA CYS A 103 -3.12 -6.39 15.16
C CYS A 103 -3.51 -5.10 14.44
N HIS A 104 -4.46 -4.36 15.00
CA HIS A 104 -4.93 -3.08 14.48
C HIS A 104 -4.88 -2.04 15.60
N GLY A 105 -4.55 -0.80 15.23
CA GLY A 105 -4.65 0.37 16.09
C GLY A 105 -5.64 1.36 15.49
N PHE A 106 -6.51 1.94 16.30
CA PHE A 106 -7.47 2.96 15.89
C PHE A 106 -7.34 4.18 16.79
N MET A 107 -7.36 5.36 16.19
CA MET A 107 -7.33 6.64 16.90
C MET A 107 -8.38 7.57 16.31
N ALA A 108 -9.21 8.16 17.18
CA ALA A 108 -10.14 9.22 16.82
C ALA A 108 -9.78 10.50 17.57
N ILE A 109 -9.66 11.60 16.84
CA ILE A 109 -9.32 12.91 17.39
C ILE A 109 -10.50 13.86 17.14
N ASN A 110 -11.08 14.41 18.22
CA ASN A 110 -12.12 15.43 18.10
C ASN A 110 -11.46 16.80 17.92
N PRO A 111 -11.58 17.46 16.77
CA PRO A 111 -10.97 18.76 16.52
C PRO A 111 -11.49 19.85 17.47
N ALA A 112 -12.68 19.71 18.07
CA ALA A 112 -13.21 20.67 19.02
C ALA A 112 -12.38 20.84 20.30
N PHE A 113 -11.47 19.89 20.61
CA PHE A 113 -10.49 20.07 21.70
C PHE A 113 -9.37 21.07 21.39
N PHE A 114 -9.20 21.43 20.12
CA PHE A 114 -8.13 22.32 19.65
C PHE A 114 -8.64 23.72 19.27
N GLY A 115 -9.96 23.92 19.18
CA GLY A 115 -10.58 25.19 18.78
C GLY A 115 -11.89 24.99 18.03
N ASP A 116 -12.32 26.04 17.34
CA ASP A 116 -13.52 25.96 16.49
C ASP A 116 -13.32 25.00 15.33
N PRO A 117 -14.10 23.91 15.24
CA PRO A 117 -13.95 22.91 14.15
C PRO A 117 -14.16 23.48 12.74
N ALA A 118 -14.99 24.55 12.60
CA ALA A 118 -15.20 25.16 11.29
C ALA A 118 -13.95 25.93 10.85
N ALA A 119 -13.36 26.70 11.72
CA ALA A 119 -12.12 27.43 11.45
C ALA A 119 -10.95 26.48 11.18
N ILE A 120 -10.85 25.36 11.92
CA ILE A 120 -9.82 24.32 11.69
C ILE A 120 -9.97 23.70 10.32
N LYS A 121 -11.20 23.37 9.90
CA LYS A 121 -11.46 22.79 8.56
C LYS A 121 -11.14 23.78 7.44
N GLU A 122 -11.51 25.05 7.61
CA GLU A 122 -11.21 26.13 6.64
C GLU A 122 -9.70 26.31 6.50
N HIS A 123 -8.98 26.39 7.61
CA HIS A 123 -7.52 26.50 7.62
C HIS A 123 -6.86 25.34 6.89
N PHE A 124 -7.31 24.11 7.13
CA PHE A 124 -6.79 22.94 6.43
C PHE A 124 -7.14 22.95 4.93
N SER A 125 -8.36 23.38 4.56
CA SER A 125 -8.76 23.49 3.15
C SER A 125 -7.91 24.52 2.39
N THR A 126 -7.64 25.66 3.01
CA THR A 126 -6.73 26.69 2.48
C THR A 126 -5.33 26.12 2.25
N TYR A 127 -4.77 25.43 3.23
CA TYR A 127 -3.46 24.79 3.10
C TYR A 127 -3.40 23.77 1.95
N LEU A 128 -4.44 22.92 1.79
CA LEU A 128 -4.51 21.98 0.67
C LEU A 128 -4.59 22.71 -0.69
N GLN A 129 -5.27 23.84 -0.76
CA GLN A 129 -5.33 24.65 -1.98
C GLN A 129 -3.96 25.26 -2.30
N GLU A 130 -3.29 25.86 -1.33
CA GLU A 130 -1.94 26.41 -1.49
C GLU A 130 -0.95 25.36 -2.02
N LEU A 131 -1.02 24.12 -1.51
CA LEU A 131 -0.20 23.02 -2.01
C LEU A 131 -0.48 22.70 -3.48
N ARG A 132 -1.76 22.65 -3.90
CA ARG A 132 -2.14 22.38 -5.30
C ARG A 132 -1.69 23.49 -6.25
N GLU A 133 -1.65 24.73 -5.78
CA GLU A 133 -1.26 25.92 -6.53
C GLU A 133 0.25 26.18 -6.51
N SER A 134 1.01 25.42 -5.72
CA SER A 134 2.46 25.54 -5.62
C SER A 134 3.17 25.30 -6.96
N PRO A 135 4.38 25.83 -7.15
CA PRO A 135 5.18 25.54 -8.33
C PRO A 135 5.38 24.03 -8.52
N LYS A 136 5.16 23.56 -9.73
CA LYS A 136 5.25 22.14 -10.06
C LYS A 136 6.70 21.76 -10.35
N ALA A 137 7.07 20.51 -10.03
CA ALA A 137 8.33 19.96 -10.48
C ALA A 137 8.35 19.82 -12.01
N ASP A 138 9.55 19.80 -12.58
CA ASP A 138 9.73 19.65 -14.02
C ASP A 138 9.01 18.41 -14.56
N GLY A 139 8.33 18.57 -15.70
CA GLY A 139 7.54 17.51 -16.32
C GLY A 139 6.23 17.15 -15.59
N GLN A 140 5.82 17.89 -14.54
CA GLN A 140 4.57 17.65 -13.84
C GLN A 140 3.50 18.68 -14.21
N GLU A 141 2.29 18.20 -14.52
CA GLU A 141 1.17 19.06 -14.90
C GLU A 141 0.31 19.46 -13.70
N ARG A 142 0.29 18.64 -12.65
CA ARG A 142 -0.58 18.83 -11.47
C ARG A 142 0.06 18.31 -10.18
N ILE A 143 -0.21 19.01 -9.08
CA ILE A 143 0.05 18.54 -7.72
C ILE A 143 -1.25 17.94 -7.17
N TYR A 144 -1.17 16.72 -6.68
CA TYR A 144 -2.27 16.01 -6.04
C TYR A 144 -2.13 16.08 -4.52
N THR A 145 -3.23 16.29 -3.84
CA THR A 145 -3.32 15.99 -2.41
C THR A 145 -3.93 14.60 -2.20
N HIS A 146 -3.63 13.98 -1.06
CA HIS A 146 -4.01 12.59 -0.81
C HIS A 146 -5.53 12.39 -0.83
N GLY A 147 -5.98 11.38 -1.56
CA GLY A 147 -7.38 11.04 -1.80
C GLY A 147 -7.94 11.52 -3.15
N GLU A 148 -7.28 12.46 -3.84
CA GLU A 148 -7.80 12.96 -5.11
C GLU A 148 -7.73 11.92 -6.22
N LYS A 149 -6.59 11.21 -6.34
CA LYS A 149 -6.41 10.15 -7.35
C LYS A 149 -7.39 8.99 -7.13
N GLU A 150 -7.62 8.62 -5.88
CA GLU A 150 -8.56 7.58 -5.48
C GLU A 150 -10.00 7.99 -5.82
N PHE A 151 -10.36 9.24 -5.55
CA PHE A 151 -11.67 9.77 -5.91
C PHE A 151 -11.89 9.77 -7.44
N GLU A 152 -10.93 10.28 -8.21
CA GLU A 152 -10.99 10.31 -9.67
C GLU A 152 -11.04 8.89 -10.25
N ALA A 153 -10.21 7.96 -9.73
CA ALA A 153 -10.24 6.56 -10.10
C ALA A 153 -11.59 5.91 -9.80
N CYS A 154 -12.20 6.21 -8.66
CA CYS A 154 -13.53 5.71 -8.29
C CYS A 154 -14.61 6.19 -9.28
N GLN A 155 -14.58 7.46 -9.70
CA GLN A 155 -15.52 7.97 -10.69
C GLN A 155 -15.34 7.27 -12.04
N ARG A 156 -14.11 7.13 -12.51
CA ARG A 156 -13.80 6.44 -13.77
C ARG A 156 -14.25 4.98 -13.73
N VAL A 157 -13.90 4.25 -12.69
CA VAL A 157 -14.26 2.82 -12.55
C VAL A 157 -15.77 2.62 -12.48
N LYS A 158 -16.51 3.53 -11.85
CA LYS A 158 -17.99 3.48 -11.86
C LYS A 158 -18.58 3.66 -13.26
N ALA A 159 -17.93 4.43 -14.10
CA ALA A 159 -18.40 4.71 -15.47
C ALA A 159 -17.95 3.63 -16.47
N GLU A 160 -16.72 3.15 -16.36
CA GLU A 160 -16.05 2.32 -17.36
C GLU A 160 -15.90 0.86 -16.95
N GLY A 161 -16.07 0.54 -15.66
CA GLY A 161 -15.80 -0.78 -15.10
C GLY A 161 -14.35 -0.94 -14.62
N VAL A 162 -14.02 -2.13 -14.13
CA VAL A 162 -12.72 -2.52 -13.63
C VAL A 162 -11.99 -3.36 -14.68
N SER A 163 -10.80 -2.93 -15.08
CA SER A 163 -9.93 -3.75 -15.92
C SER A 163 -9.33 -4.89 -15.12
N VAL A 164 -9.50 -6.12 -15.58
CA VAL A 164 -8.97 -7.34 -14.97
C VAL A 164 -7.99 -7.99 -15.94
N ASN A 165 -6.80 -8.38 -15.47
CA ASN A 165 -5.85 -9.12 -16.31
C ASN A 165 -6.26 -10.61 -16.45
N GLU A 166 -5.78 -11.26 -17.52
CA GLU A 166 -6.12 -12.65 -17.86
C GLU A 166 -5.92 -13.65 -16.71
N LYS A 167 -4.79 -13.57 -16.00
CA LYS A 167 -4.48 -14.49 -14.88
C LYS A 167 -5.46 -14.30 -13.72
N THR A 168 -5.81 -13.06 -13.40
CA THR A 168 -6.82 -12.77 -12.37
C THR A 168 -8.20 -13.24 -12.81
N TYR A 169 -8.56 -13.07 -14.08
CA TYR A 169 -9.83 -13.57 -14.58
C TYR A 169 -9.91 -15.10 -14.52
N ALA A 170 -8.85 -15.82 -14.90
CA ALA A 170 -8.78 -17.27 -14.76
C ALA A 170 -8.93 -17.73 -13.29
N GLU A 171 -8.32 -17.01 -12.34
CA GLU A 171 -8.52 -17.28 -10.90
C GLU A 171 -9.99 -17.05 -10.48
N MET A 172 -10.65 -16.01 -11.01
CA MET A 172 -12.07 -15.76 -10.76
C MET A 172 -12.95 -16.86 -11.33
N GLU A 173 -12.63 -17.41 -12.51
CA GLU A 173 -13.35 -18.57 -13.10
C GLU A 173 -13.24 -19.80 -12.20
N MET A 174 -12.04 -20.13 -11.73
CA MET A 174 -11.81 -21.24 -10.79
C MET A 174 -12.62 -21.07 -9.49
N ILE A 175 -12.64 -19.86 -8.92
CA ILE A 175 -13.39 -19.56 -7.71
C ILE A 175 -14.89 -19.67 -7.98
N ALA A 176 -15.37 -19.13 -9.09
CA ALA A 176 -16.78 -19.16 -9.47
C ALA A 176 -17.28 -20.59 -9.69
N GLU A 177 -16.48 -21.45 -10.31
CA GLU A 177 -16.78 -22.88 -10.47
C GLU A 177 -16.83 -23.58 -9.10
N PHE A 178 -15.83 -23.37 -8.25
CA PHE A 178 -15.78 -23.96 -6.91
C PHE A 178 -16.95 -23.57 -6.02
N THR A 179 -17.42 -22.32 -6.14
CA THR A 179 -18.55 -21.79 -5.35
C THR A 179 -19.93 -21.98 -6.00
N GLY A 180 -19.99 -22.49 -7.22
CA GLY A 180 -21.25 -22.63 -7.99
C GLY A 180 -21.84 -21.28 -8.40
N THR A 181 -21.03 -20.26 -8.63
CA THR A 181 -21.44 -18.88 -8.97
C THR A 181 -21.07 -18.44 -10.38
N SER A 182 -20.70 -19.37 -11.25
CA SER A 182 -20.22 -19.07 -12.61
C SER A 182 -21.21 -18.25 -13.45
N GLN A 183 -22.53 -18.34 -13.18
CA GLN A 183 -23.56 -17.57 -13.85
C GLN A 183 -23.47 -16.05 -13.59
N TYR A 184 -22.73 -15.62 -12.56
CA TYR A 184 -22.53 -14.20 -12.23
C TYR A 184 -21.21 -13.63 -12.75
N LEU A 185 -20.36 -14.47 -13.31
CA LEU A 185 -19.07 -14.01 -13.85
C LEU A 185 -19.31 -13.40 -15.23
N PRO A 186 -18.95 -12.11 -15.46
CA PRO A 186 -19.04 -11.52 -16.79
C PRO A 186 -18.08 -12.21 -17.76
N SER A 187 -18.41 -12.23 -19.05
CA SER A 187 -17.50 -12.71 -20.08
C SER A 187 -16.25 -11.82 -20.12
N TYR A 188 -15.09 -12.44 -20.24
CA TYR A 188 -13.84 -11.70 -20.52
C TYR A 188 -13.89 -11.19 -21.96
N LEU A 189 -13.72 -9.86 -22.14
CA LEU A 189 -13.76 -9.18 -23.43
C LEU A 189 -12.35 -8.88 -23.95
#